data_7770f5af29e17a2dbf60d1d9448e4b94
#
_entry.id   7770f5af29e17a2dbf60d1d9448e4b94
#
_cell.length_a   1.000
_cell.length_b   1.000
_cell.length_c   1.000
_cell.angle_alpha   90.00
_cell.angle_beta   90.00
_cell.angle_gamma   90.00
#
_symmetry.space_group_name_H-M   'P 1'
#
loop_
_entity.id
_entity.type
_entity.pdbx_description
1 polymer ?
#
loop_
_entity_poly.entity_id
_entity_poly.type
_entity_poly.pdbx_seq_one_letter_code
_entity_poly.pdbx_strand_id
1 'polypeptide(L)'
;RYFTTPDFTGKVSLPAFNPGDYMDIEIPIMSDQDNFSVDIDLTDYLQRTIKQRLDLETMRHYRSPMELSIQDLGAEDVVYYPDELGEIDVDRRIPLGRKNPNGMAIILATEYYDDKNYSPLEYAGRDRNVVRKYFNQAFGLSDFQLLPSKPWQMDGGPTGDDFRAVFDPHQGDLRKRIITAEKYSGVDEMDIFLYYRGYGEWIEGKPLLIPKDAKLDRHVTKYPLEQLVNNLSRLTVLSNIRTITLFLDITYINPSKSVGSLWDFPKLPEKMCILSASSNGETSQIYGEKKHSFFTYAFLKGLAGGADDGDNVIDLGEITEYIYKTVPEHVRSVSGSSRQNPKFNGMDLKRTVLDLR
;
A
#
# COMPACT_ATOMS: atom_id res chain seq x y z
N ARG A 1 -3.58 18.20 6.73
CA ARG A 1 -2.58 18.81 5.88
C ARG A 1 -2.55 20.29 6.23
N TYR A 2 -1.51 20.74 6.91
CA TYR A 2 -1.31 22.16 7.16
C TYR A 2 -0.28 22.66 6.15
N PHE A 3 -0.66 23.63 5.32
CA PHE A 3 0.28 24.34 4.48
C PHE A 3 0.70 25.57 5.24
N THR A 4 1.97 25.70 5.54
CA THR A 4 2.54 26.97 6.01
C THR A 4 3.57 27.42 4.99
N THR A 5 3.41 28.61 4.49
CA THR A 5 4.50 29.31 3.80
C THR A 5 5.39 29.96 4.85
N PRO A 6 6.73 29.89 4.72
CA PRO A 6 7.63 30.64 5.56
C PRO A 6 7.28 32.13 5.53
N ASP A 7 7.42 32.80 6.66
CA ASP A 7 7.38 34.26 6.68
C ASP A 7 8.59 34.83 5.90
N PHE A 8 8.63 36.15 5.73
CA PHE A 8 9.75 36.81 5.04
C PHE A 8 11.12 36.58 5.68
N THR A 9 11.16 35.99 6.89
CA THR A 9 12.40 35.65 7.61
C THR A 9 12.81 34.20 7.41
N GLY A 10 12.04 33.42 6.65
CA GLY A 10 12.27 31.97 6.43
C GLY A 10 11.93 31.09 7.63
N LYS A 11 11.22 31.62 8.64
CA LYS A 11 10.82 30.84 9.83
C LYS A 11 9.41 30.29 9.67
N VAL A 12 9.25 29.04 10.05
CA VAL A 12 7.96 28.35 10.14
C VAL A 12 7.75 27.91 11.60
N SER A 13 6.66 28.35 12.22
CA SER A 13 6.27 27.85 13.52
C SER A 13 5.48 26.57 13.36
N LEU A 14 6.00 25.48 13.90
CA LEU A 14 5.37 24.17 13.83
C LEU A 14 4.48 23.97 15.07
N PRO A 15 3.30 23.32 14.95
CA PRO A 15 2.52 22.92 16.11
C PRO A 15 3.28 21.87 16.93
N ALA A 16 2.81 21.61 18.14
CA ALA A 16 3.35 20.50 18.92
C ALA A 16 3.04 19.18 18.22
N PHE A 17 4.09 18.35 18.05
CA PHE A 17 3.98 17.01 17.48
C PHE A 17 3.98 15.96 18.60
N ASN A 18 3.12 14.96 18.46
CA ASN A 18 3.26 13.72 19.20
C ASN A 18 4.26 12.81 18.50
N PRO A 19 4.87 11.85 19.21
CA PRO A 19 5.71 10.85 18.56
C PRO A 19 4.92 10.14 17.43
N GLY A 20 5.39 10.28 16.20
CA GLY A 20 4.76 9.71 15.01
C GLY A 20 3.91 10.68 14.18
N ASP A 21 3.74 11.92 14.61
CA ASP A 21 3.15 12.96 13.76
C ASP A 21 4.16 13.42 12.68
N TYR A 22 3.66 13.75 11.51
CA TYR A 22 4.45 14.35 10.44
C TYR A 22 3.73 15.54 9.82
N MET A 23 4.51 16.43 9.21
CA MET A 23 4.00 17.60 8.51
C MET A 23 4.83 17.84 7.25
N ASP A 24 4.14 18.09 6.14
CA ASP A 24 4.76 18.55 4.91
C ASP A 24 4.93 20.07 4.97
N ILE A 25 6.15 20.56 4.74
CA ILE A 25 6.47 21.97 4.70
C ILE A 25 6.88 22.30 3.26
N GLU A 26 6.07 23.11 2.56
CA GLU A 26 6.45 23.64 1.25
C GLU A 26 7.21 24.95 1.43
N ILE A 27 8.48 24.96 1.03
CA ILE A 27 9.32 26.16 1.05
C ILE A 27 9.54 26.58 -0.40
N PRO A 28 8.89 27.65 -0.87
CA PRO A 28 9.16 28.18 -2.20
C PRO A 28 10.57 28.80 -2.23
N ILE A 29 11.45 28.21 -3.02
CA ILE A 29 12.82 28.72 -3.22
C ILE A 29 12.94 29.23 -4.65
N MET A 30 13.40 30.47 -4.80
CA MET A 30 13.83 31.01 -6.10
C MET A 30 15.34 31.11 -6.07
N SER A 31 16.00 30.43 -7.02
CA SER A 31 17.45 30.51 -7.20
C SER A 31 17.73 30.71 -8.68
N ASP A 32 18.70 31.57 -8.96
CA ASP A 32 19.30 31.77 -10.27
C ASP A 32 20.53 30.87 -10.52
N GLN A 33 20.89 30.09 -9.49
CA GLN A 33 22.02 29.14 -9.52
C GLN A 33 21.54 27.73 -9.78
N ASP A 34 22.33 26.96 -10.52
CA ASP A 34 22.07 25.56 -10.84
C ASP A 34 22.22 24.65 -9.58
N ASN A 35 23.07 25.08 -8.63
CA ASN A 35 23.31 24.39 -7.36
C ASN A 35 23.16 25.37 -6.20
N PHE A 36 22.45 25.01 -5.17
CA PHE A 36 22.32 25.80 -3.96
C PHE A 36 22.17 24.93 -2.72
N SER A 37 22.46 25.47 -1.55
CA SER A 37 22.30 24.78 -0.29
C SER A 37 21.23 25.44 0.55
N VAL A 38 20.46 24.63 1.25
CA VAL A 38 19.47 25.08 2.23
C VAL A 38 19.89 24.59 3.60
N ASP A 39 20.04 25.51 4.55
CA ASP A 39 20.29 25.19 5.95
C ASP A 39 18.95 25.19 6.70
N ILE A 40 18.61 24.08 7.35
CA ILE A 40 17.39 23.90 8.12
C ILE A 40 17.76 23.75 9.60
N ASP A 41 17.24 24.65 10.42
CA ASP A 41 17.39 24.62 11.87
C ASP A 41 16.04 24.23 12.50
N LEU A 42 15.94 23.02 13.09
CA LEU A 42 14.79 22.56 13.82
C LEU A 42 15.04 22.74 15.32
N THR A 43 14.27 23.62 15.96
CA THR A 43 14.40 23.87 17.39
C THR A 43 13.14 23.38 18.11
N ASP A 44 13.32 22.52 19.12
CA ASP A 44 12.24 22.01 19.96
C ASP A 44 11.87 23.00 21.09
N TYR A 45 10.84 22.68 21.85
CA TYR A 45 10.36 23.51 22.98
C TYR A 45 11.36 23.61 24.15
N LEU A 46 12.37 22.71 24.19
CA LEU A 46 13.48 22.74 25.17
C LEU A 46 14.68 23.52 24.64
N GLN A 47 14.53 24.25 23.52
CA GLN A 47 15.59 25.01 22.85
C GLN A 47 16.76 24.16 22.34
N ARG A 48 16.53 22.87 22.12
CA ARG A 48 17.52 22.01 21.47
C ARG A 48 17.35 22.17 19.97
N THR A 49 18.45 22.43 19.27
CA THR A 49 18.43 22.67 17.82
C THR A 49 19.13 21.54 17.10
N ILE A 50 18.47 20.98 16.11
CA ILE A 50 19.04 20.06 15.12
C ILE A 50 19.27 20.88 13.85
N LYS A 51 20.48 20.82 13.31
CA LYS A 51 20.87 21.54 12.09
C LYS A 51 21.05 20.54 10.97
N GLN A 52 20.40 20.80 9.86
CA GLN A 52 20.49 20.00 8.66
C GLN A 52 20.84 20.90 7.48
N ARG A 53 21.83 20.50 6.67
CA ARG A 53 22.15 21.14 5.42
C ARG A 53 21.76 20.24 4.27
N LEU A 54 21.04 20.79 3.31
CA LEU A 54 20.66 20.13 2.06
C LEU A 54 21.34 20.85 0.89
N ASP A 55 22.14 20.11 0.13
CA ASP A 55 22.70 20.58 -1.12
C ASP A 55 21.81 20.10 -2.27
N LEU A 56 21.31 21.03 -3.05
CA LEU A 56 20.27 20.82 -4.07
C LEU A 56 20.78 21.24 -5.44
N GLU A 57 20.50 20.40 -6.45
CA GLU A 57 20.74 20.75 -7.85
C GLU A 57 19.41 21.13 -8.51
N THR A 58 19.37 22.28 -9.20
CA THR A 58 18.20 22.67 -9.98
C THR A 58 18.27 22.01 -11.35
N MET A 59 17.31 21.15 -11.65
CA MET A 59 17.09 20.72 -13.03
C MET A 59 16.33 21.83 -13.79
N ARG A 60 16.91 22.35 -14.86
CA ARG A 60 16.46 23.53 -15.63
C ARG A 60 15.04 23.47 -16.20
N HIS A 61 14.24 22.42 -16.00
CA HIS A 61 12.96 22.26 -16.68
C HIS A 61 11.77 21.78 -15.84
N TYR A 62 11.84 21.74 -14.49
CA TYR A 62 10.67 21.34 -13.70
C TYR A 62 10.50 22.17 -12.43
N ARG A 63 9.37 22.91 -12.37
CA ARG A 63 8.81 23.37 -11.09
C ARG A 63 8.14 22.16 -10.43
N SER A 64 8.86 21.42 -9.64
CA SER A 64 8.33 20.36 -8.79
C SER A 64 8.17 20.86 -7.36
N PRO A 65 7.08 20.52 -6.65
CA PRO A 65 7.08 20.65 -5.21
C PRO A 65 8.20 19.75 -4.65
N MET A 66 9.06 20.32 -3.83
CA MET A 66 10.19 19.61 -3.25
C MET A 66 9.70 18.85 -2.01
N GLU A 67 9.72 17.53 -2.07
CA GLU A 67 9.62 16.71 -0.86
C GLU A 67 11.00 16.69 -0.18
N LEU A 68 11.09 17.24 1.02
CA LEU A 68 12.27 17.15 1.84
C LEU A 68 12.32 15.74 2.45
N SER A 69 13.20 14.90 1.98
CA SER A 69 13.54 13.66 2.67
C SER A 69 14.58 13.97 3.75
N ILE A 70 14.27 13.65 4.99
CA ILE A 70 15.22 13.71 6.09
C ILE A 70 16.13 12.47 5.97
N GLN A 71 17.22 12.59 5.23
CA GLN A 71 18.33 11.66 5.34
C GLN A 71 19.18 12.06 6.54
N ASP A 72 19.54 11.10 7.36
CA ASP A 72 20.40 11.16 8.54
C ASP A 72 19.76 11.41 9.93
N LEU A 73 18.94 10.45 10.32
CA LEU A 73 18.93 10.03 11.73
C LEU A 73 19.35 8.54 11.84
N GLY A 74 20.46 8.17 11.21
CA GLY A 74 21.12 6.88 11.43
C GLY A 74 20.35 5.64 10.96
N ALA A 75 19.51 5.77 9.94
CA ALA A 75 18.92 4.64 9.23
C ALA A 75 19.75 4.39 7.96
N GLU A 76 20.36 3.23 7.88
CA GLU A 76 21.05 2.77 6.70
C GLU A 76 20.11 2.74 5.50
N ASP A 77 20.49 3.40 4.41
CA ASP A 77 20.00 3.28 3.03
C ASP A 77 18.47 3.09 2.83
N VAL A 78 17.68 4.09 3.19
CA VAL A 78 16.37 4.24 2.55
C VAL A 78 16.64 4.71 1.11
N VAL A 79 16.55 3.82 0.13
CA VAL A 79 16.58 4.23 -1.27
C VAL A 79 15.32 5.03 -1.54
N TYR A 80 15.45 6.34 -1.44
CA TYR A 80 14.44 7.28 -1.89
C TYR A 80 14.43 7.25 -3.42
N TYR A 81 13.35 6.72 -4.01
CA TYR A 81 13.09 7.00 -5.41
C TYR A 81 12.60 8.45 -5.48
N PRO A 82 13.41 9.36 -6.08
CA PRO A 82 12.91 10.72 -6.33
C PRO A 82 11.61 10.55 -7.10
N ASP A 83 10.53 11.08 -6.54
CA ASP A 83 9.29 11.17 -7.26
C ASP A 83 9.54 12.00 -8.52
N GLU A 84 9.83 11.33 -9.63
CA GLU A 84 9.55 11.90 -10.94
C GLU A 84 8.03 11.97 -11.06
N LEU A 85 7.46 12.84 -10.23
CA LEU A 85 6.03 13.11 -10.05
C LEU A 85 5.37 13.70 -11.32
N GLY A 86 6.10 13.68 -12.44
CA GLY A 86 5.69 14.31 -13.66
C GLY A 86 4.47 13.68 -14.32
N GLU A 87 4.33 12.35 -14.36
CA GLU A 87 3.56 11.75 -15.44
C GLU A 87 2.63 10.60 -15.05
N ILE A 88 2.61 10.11 -13.79
CA ILE A 88 1.77 8.98 -13.43
C ILE A 88 0.44 9.49 -12.89
N ASP A 89 -0.58 9.33 -13.70
CA ASP A 89 -1.92 9.90 -13.47
C ASP A 89 -2.58 9.39 -12.18
N VAL A 90 -2.38 8.11 -11.83
CA VAL A 90 -2.96 7.50 -10.62
C VAL A 90 -2.38 8.05 -9.31
N ASP A 91 -1.16 8.59 -9.32
CA ASP A 91 -0.53 9.15 -8.13
C ASP A 91 -1.02 10.56 -7.79
N ARG A 92 -1.54 11.27 -8.79
CA ARG A 92 -1.91 12.69 -8.69
C ARG A 92 -3.41 12.92 -8.61
N ARG A 93 -4.19 12.12 -9.32
CA ARG A 93 -5.63 12.32 -9.45
C ARG A 93 -6.38 11.36 -8.52
N ILE A 94 -6.07 11.45 -7.23
CA ILE A 94 -6.74 10.66 -6.22
C ILE A 94 -8.08 11.32 -5.91
N PRO A 95 -9.22 10.61 -6.06
CA PRO A 95 -10.51 11.14 -5.68
C PRO A 95 -10.57 11.52 -4.20
N LEU A 96 -11.41 12.48 -3.86
CA LEU A 96 -11.68 12.83 -2.47
C LEU A 96 -13.01 12.21 -2.05
N GLY A 97 -12.94 11.22 -1.20
CA GLY A 97 -14.11 10.59 -0.61
C GLY A 97 -14.57 11.25 0.69
N ARG A 98 -15.73 10.84 1.16
CA ARG A 98 -16.25 11.25 2.47
C ARG A 98 -15.57 10.47 3.59
N LYS A 99 -15.55 11.05 4.80
CA LYS A 99 -15.10 10.31 5.99
C LYS A 99 -15.89 9.02 6.16
N ASN A 100 -15.18 7.90 6.23
CA ASN A 100 -15.78 6.58 6.39
C ASN A 100 -15.39 5.98 7.76
N PRO A 101 -16.23 6.10 8.78
CA PRO A 101 -15.95 5.51 10.09
C PRO A 101 -16.01 3.97 10.07
N ASN A 102 -16.66 3.38 9.08
CA ASN A 102 -16.96 1.96 8.99
C ASN A 102 -15.93 1.18 8.13
N GLY A 103 -14.83 1.81 7.74
CA GLY A 103 -13.77 1.16 6.98
C GLY A 103 -12.52 0.93 7.81
N MET A 104 -11.74 -0.07 7.45
CA MET A 104 -10.38 -0.29 7.97
C MET A 104 -9.52 -0.92 6.87
N ALA A 105 -8.27 -0.48 6.71
CA ALA A 105 -7.40 -1.03 5.70
C ALA A 105 -6.04 -1.45 6.26
N ILE A 106 -5.58 -2.61 5.80
CA ILE A 106 -4.23 -3.15 6.04
C ILE A 106 -3.47 -3.06 4.72
N ILE A 107 -2.37 -2.29 4.70
CA ILE A 107 -1.59 -2.07 3.48
C ILE A 107 -0.16 -2.52 3.74
N LEU A 108 0.21 -3.66 3.18
CA LEU A 108 1.52 -4.28 3.35
C LEU A 108 2.21 -4.41 1.99
N ALA A 109 3.47 -4.01 1.93
CA ALA A 109 4.31 -4.31 0.77
C ALA A 109 5.76 -4.56 1.20
N THR A 110 6.42 -5.49 0.53
CA THR A 110 7.84 -5.81 0.73
C THR A 110 8.60 -5.48 -0.55
N GLU A 111 9.49 -4.51 -0.47
CA GLU A 111 10.38 -4.12 -1.56
C GLU A 111 11.78 -4.70 -1.39
N TYR A 112 12.32 -4.62 -0.17
CA TYR A 112 13.65 -5.10 0.17
C TYR A 112 13.56 -6.27 1.13
N TYR A 113 14.41 -7.27 0.89
CA TYR A 113 14.51 -8.49 1.67
C TYR A 113 15.87 -8.59 2.34
N ASP A 114 15.91 -9.06 3.59
CA ASP A 114 17.15 -9.22 4.34
C ASP A 114 18.04 -10.34 3.78
N ASP A 115 17.44 -11.29 3.07
CA ASP A 115 18.18 -12.32 2.35
C ASP A 115 18.54 -11.82 0.95
N LYS A 116 19.84 -11.64 0.70
CA LYS A 116 20.39 -11.12 -0.57
C LYS A 116 20.09 -11.99 -1.81
N ASN A 117 19.58 -13.21 -1.60
CA ASN A 117 19.12 -14.07 -2.69
C ASN A 117 17.77 -13.64 -3.27
N TYR A 118 17.04 -12.74 -2.58
CA TYR A 118 15.91 -12.07 -3.16
C TYR A 118 16.34 -10.73 -3.76
N SER A 119 16.03 -10.51 -5.03
CA SER A 119 16.17 -9.18 -5.63
C SER A 119 15.15 -8.22 -5.03
N PRO A 120 15.43 -6.92 -5.00
CA PRO A 120 14.39 -5.94 -4.67
C PRO A 120 13.17 -6.08 -5.59
N LEU A 121 11.98 -5.96 -5.03
CA LEU A 121 10.74 -5.95 -5.81
C LEU A 121 10.41 -4.50 -6.17
N GLU A 122 10.86 -4.08 -7.34
CA GLU A 122 10.73 -2.71 -7.81
C GLU A 122 9.32 -2.14 -7.64
N TYR A 123 9.26 -0.91 -7.17
CA TYR A 123 8.05 -0.12 -6.96
C TYR A 123 7.08 -0.63 -5.90
N ALA A 124 7.40 -1.69 -5.14
CA ALA A 124 6.49 -2.20 -4.11
C ALA A 124 6.26 -1.19 -2.99
N GLY A 125 7.29 -0.46 -2.58
CA GLY A 125 7.18 0.64 -1.63
C GLY A 125 6.33 1.80 -2.13
N ARG A 126 6.48 2.15 -3.43
CA ARG A 126 5.66 3.14 -4.11
C ARG A 126 4.20 2.70 -4.15
N ASP A 127 3.94 1.47 -4.60
CA ASP A 127 2.61 0.86 -4.65
C ASP A 127 1.91 0.98 -3.28
N ARG A 128 2.61 0.59 -2.20
CA ARG A 128 2.11 0.73 -0.82
C ARG A 128 1.73 2.17 -0.48
N ASN A 129 2.62 3.11 -0.79
CA ASN A 129 2.42 4.51 -0.41
C ASN A 129 1.24 5.13 -1.17
N VAL A 130 1.09 4.84 -2.46
CA VAL A 130 -0.02 5.35 -3.27
C VAL A 130 -1.33 4.69 -2.87
N VAL A 131 -1.35 3.37 -2.69
CA VAL A 131 -2.55 2.65 -2.18
C VAL A 131 -2.98 3.21 -0.82
N ARG A 132 -2.03 3.50 0.08
CA ARG A 132 -2.34 4.13 1.37
C ARG A 132 -2.98 5.52 1.19
N LYS A 133 -2.49 6.33 0.25
CA LYS A 133 -3.11 7.63 -0.07
C LYS A 133 -4.55 7.46 -0.56
N TYR A 134 -4.84 6.46 -1.41
CA TYR A 134 -6.22 6.16 -1.83
C TYR A 134 -7.11 5.77 -0.66
N PHE A 135 -6.67 4.88 0.22
CA PHE A 135 -7.46 4.53 1.40
C PHE A 135 -7.68 5.71 2.33
N ASN A 136 -6.70 6.60 2.47
CA ASN A 136 -6.87 7.82 3.26
C ASN A 136 -7.79 8.84 2.57
N GLN A 137 -7.57 9.16 1.29
CA GLN A 137 -8.26 10.26 0.61
C GLN A 137 -9.56 9.82 -0.04
N ALA A 138 -9.55 8.77 -0.86
CA ALA A 138 -10.73 8.33 -1.59
C ALA A 138 -11.70 7.56 -0.68
N PHE A 139 -11.19 6.62 0.12
CA PHE A 139 -12.01 5.88 1.08
C PHE A 139 -12.33 6.65 2.36
N GLY A 140 -11.71 7.82 2.57
CA GLY A 140 -11.95 8.68 3.73
C GLY A 140 -11.52 8.07 5.07
N LEU A 141 -10.56 7.12 5.06
CA LEU A 141 -10.08 6.45 6.26
C LEU A 141 -9.05 7.32 7.00
N SER A 142 -9.22 7.44 8.31
CA SER A 142 -8.25 8.10 9.20
C SER A 142 -7.02 7.23 9.45
N ASP A 143 -5.93 7.81 9.96
CA ASP A 143 -4.72 7.05 10.30
C ASP A 143 -4.95 5.93 11.32
N PHE A 144 -5.93 6.10 12.23
CA PHE A 144 -6.34 5.03 13.14
C PHE A 144 -6.88 3.80 12.40
N GLN A 145 -7.54 4.00 11.26
CA GLN A 145 -8.15 2.95 10.45
C GLN A 145 -7.17 2.31 9.47
N LEU A 146 -5.94 2.86 9.33
CA LEU A 146 -4.91 2.35 8.44
C LEU A 146 -3.84 1.56 9.20
N LEU A 147 -3.65 0.30 8.85
CA LEU A 147 -2.59 -0.56 9.40
C LEU A 147 -1.47 -0.79 8.36
N PRO A 148 -0.20 -0.84 8.76
CA PRO A 148 0.31 -0.44 10.07
C PRO A 148 0.14 1.07 10.30
N SER A 149 0.01 1.48 11.56
CA SER A 149 -0.10 2.91 11.90
C SER A 149 1.13 3.71 11.52
N LYS A 150 2.27 3.06 11.53
CA LYS A 150 3.59 3.62 11.25
C LYS A 150 4.25 2.80 10.15
N PRO A 151 3.90 3.05 8.88
CA PRO A 151 4.43 2.28 7.76
C PRO A 151 5.97 2.35 7.64
N TRP A 152 6.60 3.45 8.10
CA TRP A 152 8.05 3.57 8.13
C TRP A 152 8.76 2.66 9.14
N GLN A 153 8.07 2.11 10.12
CA GLN A 153 8.65 1.09 11.02
C GLN A 153 8.83 -0.27 10.34
N MET A 154 8.15 -0.47 9.20
CA MET A 154 8.31 -1.64 8.34
C MET A 154 9.21 -1.29 7.15
N ASP A 155 10.38 -0.71 7.44
CA ASP A 155 11.35 -0.35 6.41
C ASP A 155 11.69 -1.55 5.52
N GLY A 156 11.52 -1.39 4.21
CA GLY A 156 11.65 -2.46 3.22
C GLY A 156 10.50 -3.46 3.19
N GLY A 157 9.68 -3.57 4.23
CA GLY A 157 8.51 -4.47 4.27
C GLY A 157 8.26 -5.11 5.64
N PRO A 158 7.12 -5.82 5.80
CA PRO A 158 6.78 -6.54 7.02
C PRO A 158 7.65 -7.79 7.22
N THR A 159 8.05 -8.04 8.46
CA THR A 159 8.67 -9.28 8.91
C THR A 159 7.62 -10.36 9.18
N GLY A 160 8.06 -11.61 9.39
CA GLY A 160 7.16 -12.69 9.81
C GLY A 160 6.49 -12.41 11.16
N ASP A 161 7.17 -11.68 12.06
CA ASP A 161 6.60 -11.26 13.34
C ASP A 161 5.54 -10.16 13.14
N ASP A 162 5.73 -9.23 12.20
CA ASP A 162 4.72 -8.24 11.86
C ASP A 162 3.44 -8.88 11.31
N PHE A 163 3.56 -9.89 10.44
CA PHE A 163 2.40 -10.66 10.00
C PHE A 163 1.65 -11.29 11.18
N ARG A 164 2.38 -11.91 12.10
CA ARG A 164 1.77 -12.49 13.31
C ARG A 164 1.12 -11.43 14.20
N ALA A 165 1.82 -10.33 14.45
CA ALA A 165 1.32 -9.24 15.27
C ALA A 165 0.05 -8.59 14.70
N VAL A 166 -0.05 -8.44 13.39
CA VAL A 166 -1.23 -7.86 12.75
C VAL A 166 -2.39 -8.84 12.68
N PHE A 167 -2.14 -10.08 12.24
CA PHE A 167 -3.18 -11.02 11.83
C PHE A 167 -3.52 -12.10 12.86
N ASP A 168 -2.95 -12.09 14.07
CA ASP A 168 -3.37 -13.03 15.11
C ASP A 168 -4.87 -12.83 15.41
N PRO A 169 -5.71 -13.88 15.27
CA PRO A 169 -7.16 -13.75 15.39
C PRO A 169 -7.63 -13.53 16.83
N HIS A 170 -6.75 -13.66 17.83
CA HIS A 170 -7.08 -13.52 19.27
C HIS A 170 -6.55 -12.23 19.86
N GLN A 171 -5.32 -11.84 19.53
CA GLN A 171 -4.63 -10.71 20.13
C GLN A 171 -3.92 -9.79 19.12
N GLY A 172 -4.13 -9.99 17.81
CA GLY A 172 -3.53 -9.18 16.77
C GLY A 172 -4.05 -7.75 16.75
N ASP A 173 -3.25 -6.87 16.16
CA ASP A 173 -3.56 -5.44 16.13
C ASP A 173 -4.83 -5.12 15.33
N LEU A 174 -5.09 -5.88 14.27
CA LEU A 174 -6.35 -5.77 13.51
C LEU A 174 -7.55 -6.02 14.42
N ARG A 175 -7.55 -7.16 15.15
CA ARG A 175 -8.64 -7.49 16.07
C ARG A 175 -8.83 -6.43 17.16
N LYS A 176 -7.73 -5.96 17.76
CA LYS A 176 -7.79 -4.91 18.81
C LYS A 176 -8.46 -3.64 18.28
N ARG A 177 -8.14 -3.23 17.06
CA ARG A 177 -8.73 -2.04 16.45
C ARG A 177 -10.20 -2.22 16.11
N ILE A 178 -10.59 -3.38 15.59
CA ILE A 178 -11.99 -3.73 15.33
C ILE A 178 -12.82 -3.58 16.62
N ILE A 179 -12.36 -4.19 17.72
CA ILE A 179 -13.03 -4.13 19.02
C ILE A 179 -13.04 -2.69 19.58
N THR A 180 -11.96 -1.95 19.36
CA THR A 180 -11.88 -0.55 19.80
C THR A 180 -12.86 0.33 19.01
N ALA A 181 -12.99 0.15 17.71
CA ALA A 181 -13.95 0.88 16.88
C ALA A 181 -15.39 0.57 17.28
N GLU A 182 -15.73 -0.70 17.50
CA GLU A 182 -17.05 -1.08 18.01
C GLU A 182 -17.37 -0.39 19.35
N LYS A 183 -16.45 -0.53 20.31
CA LYS A 183 -16.68 -0.07 21.69
C LYS A 183 -16.74 1.44 21.83
N TYR A 184 -15.88 2.18 21.14
CA TYR A 184 -15.68 3.62 21.36
C TYR A 184 -16.25 4.51 20.27
N SER A 185 -16.47 3.97 19.08
CA SER A 185 -17.00 4.72 17.94
C SER A 185 -18.40 4.25 17.51
N GLY A 186 -18.95 3.22 18.15
CA GLY A 186 -20.29 2.69 17.84
C GLY A 186 -20.38 2.13 16.42
N VAL A 187 -19.30 1.57 15.89
CA VAL A 187 -19.28 1.00 14.54
C VAL A 187 -19.93 -0.37 14.56
N ASP A 188 -21.14 -0.46 14.00
CA ASP A 188 -21.94 -1.68 13.95
C ASP A 188 -21.65 -2.56 12.73
N GLU A 189 -21.21 -1.95 11.63
CA GLU A 189 -20.83 -2.63 10.39
C GLU A 189 -19.49 -2.09 9.89
N MET A 190 -18.51 -2.98 9.68
CA MET A 190 -17.18 -2.60 9.26
C MET A 190 -16.75 -3.36 8.02
N ASP A 191 -16.23 -2.62 7.04
CA ASP A 191 -15.53 -3.17 5.88
C ASP A 191 -14.04 -3.18 6.12
N ILE A 192 -13.44 -4.34 5.94
CA ILE A 192 -11.99 -4.52 6.08
C ILE A 192 -11.39 -4.76 4.71
N PHE A 193 -10.39 -3.98 4.37
CA PHE A 193 -9.61 -4.12 3.17
C PHE A 193 -8.20 -4.56 3.50
N LEU A 194 -7.66 -5.50 2.74
CA LEU A 194 -6.25 -5.87 2.80
C LEU A 194 -5.65 -5.71 1.41
N TYR A 195 -4.61 -4.91 1.31
CA TYR A 195 -3.74 -4.85 0.16
C TYR A 195 -2.38 -5.43 0.52
N TYR A 196 -1.90 -6.37 -0.29
CA TYR A 196 -0.57 -6.97 -0.16
C TYR A 196 0.18 -6.89 -1.48
N ARG A 197 1.43 -6.40 -1.44
CA ARG A 197 2.39 -6.43 -2.55
C ARG A 197 3.70 -7.04 -2.07
N GLY A 198 4.16 -8.13 -2.71
CA GLY A 198 5.38 -8.81 -2.30
C GLY A 198 5.66 -10.06 -3.12
N TYR A 199 6.79 -10.70 -2.81
CA TYR A 199 7.05 -12.02 -3.38
C TYR A 199 6.18 -13.10 -2.74
N GLY A 200 5.91 -14.13 -3.53
CA GLY A 200 5.34 -15.40 -3.11
C GLY A 200 6.10 -16.58 -3.68
N GLU A 201 5.90 -17.74 -3.09
CA GLU A 201 6.46 -19.00 -3.55
C GLU A 201 5.44 -20.12 -3.44
N TRP A 202 5.44 -21.01 -4.41
CA TRP A 202 4.65 -22.24 -4.37
C TRP A 202 5.49 -23.40 -3.82
N ILE A 203 5.03 -24.00 -2.71
CA ILE A 203 5.67 -25.15 -2.08
C ILE A 203 4.61 -26.21 -1.86
N GLU A 204 4.83 -27.41 -2.44
CA GLU A 204 3.89 -28.54 -2.36
C GLU A 204 2.45 -28.16 -2.74
N GLY A 205 2.32 -27.34 -3.79
CA GLY A 205 1.02 -26.88 -4.29
C GLY A 205 0.32 -25.82 -3.43
N LYS A 206 0.98 -25.28 -2.39
CA LYS A 206 0.45 -24.23 -1.52
C LYS A 206 1.24 -22.93 -1.71
N PRO A 207 0.56 -21.78 -1.78
CA PRO A 207 1.22 -20.49 -1.86
C PRO A 207 1.64 -19.98 -0.49
N LEU A 208 2.86 -19.46 -0.41
CA LEU A 208 3.40 -18.78 0.75
C LEU A 208 3.75 -17.35 0.38
N LEU A 209 3.50 -16.43 1.29
CA LEU A 209 4.00 -15.06 1.23
C LEU A 209 5.42 -15.03 1.79
N ILE A 210 6.23 -14.12 1.25
CA ILE A 210 7.63 -13.98 1.66
C ILE A 210 7.78 -12.70 2.48
N PRO A 211 7.85 -12.79 3.82
CA PRO A 211 8.18 -11.66 4.68
C PRO A 211 9.59 -11.13 4.41
N LYS A 212 9.88 -9.90 4.82
CA LYS A 212 11.17 -9.25 4.63
C LYS A 212 12.35 -10.10 5.18
N ASP A 213 12.17 -10.69 6.35
CA ASP A 213 13.18 -11.48 7.07
C ASP A 213 13.23 -12.97 6.63
N ALA A 214 12.41 -13.37 5.66
CA ALA A 214 12.39 -14.74 5.17
C ALA A 214 13.71 -15.14 4.49
N LYS A 215 14.08 -16.42 4.65
CA LYS A 215 15.25 -17.00 4.00
C LYS A 215 14.81 -17.89 2.83
N LEU A 216 15.52 -17.76 1.70
CA LEU A 216 15.17 -18.47 0.47
C LEU A 216 15.11 -19.99 0.66
N ASP A 217 16.07 -20.54 1.39
CA ASP A 217 16.25 -21.98 1.67
C ASP A 217 15.43 -22.51 2.85
N ARG A 218 14.70 -21.63 3.61
CA ARG A 218 13.97 -21.98 4.82
C ARG A 218 12.48 -21.72 4.71
N HIS A 219 11.70 -22.73 4.37
CA HIS A 219 10.25 -22.60 4.20
C HIS A 219 9.52 -22.15 5.47
N VAL A 220 10.02 -22.53 6.66
CA VAL A 220 9.44 -22.16 7.96
C VAL A 220 9.50 -20.64 8.24
N THR A 221 10.31 -19.89 7.51
CA THR A 221 10.39 -18.42 7.62
C THR A 221 9.39 -17.70 6.73
N LYS A 222 8.67 -18.43 5.87
CA LYS A 222 7.65 -17.89 4.96
C LYS A 222 6.27 -17.99 5.61
N TYR A 223 5.35 -17.15 5.19
CA TYR A 223 4.02 -17.05 5.79
C TYR A 223 2.97 -17.71 4.89
N PRO A 224 2.32 -18.80 5.28
CA PRO A 224 1.33 -19.47 4.45
C PRO A 224 0.13 -18.55 4.15
N LEU A 225 -0.24 -18.41 2.87
CA LEU A 225 -1.43 -17.63 2.48
C LEU A 225 -2.71 -18.25 3.07
N GLU A 226 -2.75 -19.59 3.18
CA GLU A 226 -3.83 -20.30 3.86
C GLU A 226 -3.99 -19.86 5.33
N GLN A 227 -2.87 -19.63 6.04
CA GLN A 227 -2.89 -19.15 7.42
C GLN A 227 -3.46 -17.71 7.49
N LEU A 228 -3.07 -16.84 6.56
CA LEU A 228 -3.62 -15.49 6.48
C LEU A 228 -5.13 -15.53 6.31
N VAL A 229 -5.61 -16.29 5.31
CA VAL A 229 -7.03 -16.45 5.02
C VAL A 229 -7.80 -17.02 6.22
N ASN A 230 -7.25 -18.06 6.87
CA ASN A 230 -7.87 -18.66 8.05
C ASN A 230 -7.94 -17.70 9.24
N ASN A 231 -6.89 -16.91 9.48
CA ASN A 231 -6.87 -15.91 10.55
C ASN A 231 -7.91 -14.81 10.31
N LEU A 232 -8.01 -14.29 9.08
CA LEU A 232 -9.03 -13.32 8.71
C LEU A 232 -10.45 -13.90 8.75
N SER A 233 -10.62 -15.15 8.30
CA SER A 233 -11.91 -15.85 8.37
C SER A 233 -12.43 -15.96 9.81
N ARG A 234 -11.55 -16.15 10.79
CA ARG A 234 -11.95 -16.16 12.21
C ARG A 234 -12.44 -14.81 12.72
N LEU A 235 -12.05 -13.70 12.08
CA LEU A 235 -12.56 -12.37 12.43
C LEU A 235 -13.98 -12.15 11.92
N THR A 236 -14.43 -12.88 10.89
CA THR A 236 -15.80 -12.73 10.35
C THR A 236 -16.90 -13.13 11.33
N VAL A 237 -16.55 -13.83 12.42
CA VAL A 237 -17.50 -14.18 13.50
C VAL A 237 -17.80 -12.99 14.42
N LEU A 238 -17.01 -11.91 14.35
CA LEU A 238 -17.32 -10.68 15.08
C LEU A 238 -18.55 -10.03 14.45
N SER A 239 -19.48 -9.61 15.31
CA SER A 239 -20.79 -9.11 14.88
C SER A 239 -20.71 -7.87 14.01
N ASN A 240 -19.73 -7.01 14.29
CA ASN A 240 -19.52 -5.75 13.58
C ASN A 240 -18.72 -5.86 12.26
N ILE A 241 -18.32 -7.05 11.84
CA ILE A 241 -17.68 -7.23 10.53
C ILE A 241 -18.74 -7.46 9.47
N ARG A 242 -18.86 -6.53 8.53
CA ARG A 242 -19.68 -6.64 7.33
C ARG A 242 -18.94 -7.44 6.25
N THR A 243 -17.72 -7.00 5.88
CA THR A 243 -16.97 -7.61 4.79
C THR A 243 -15.46 -7.60 5.04
N ILE A 244 -14.76 -8.54 4.41
CA ILE A 244 -13.29 -8.57 4.31
C ILE A 244 -12.91 -8.78 2.85
N THR A 245 -12.24 -7.80 2.24
CA THR A 245 -11.80 -7.83 0.84
C THR A 245 -10.29 -7.81 0.76
N LEU A 246 -9.70 -8.81 0.09
CA LEU A 246 -8.25 -8.91 -0.12
C LEU A 246 -7.90 -8.58 -1.57
N PHE A 247 -6.96 -7.67 -1.75
CA PHE A 247 -6.28 -7.36 -3.00
C PHE A 247 -4.85 -7.87 -2.92
N LEU A 248 -4.56 -8.97 -3.62
CA LEU A 248 -3.29 -9.69 -3.50
C LEU A 248 -2.45 -9.53 -4.77
N ASP A 249 -1.47 -8.66 -4.71
CA ASP A 249 -0.52 -8.39 -5.77
C ASP A 249 0.80 -9.16 -5.51
N ILE A 250 0.79 -10.45 -5.84
CA ILE A 250 1.88 -11.37 -5.52
C ILE A 250 2.74 -11.65 -6.74
N THR A 251 4.05 -11.38 -6.65
CA THR A 251 5.04 -11.80 -7.62
C THR A 251 5.63 -13.16 -7.21
N TYR A 252 5.15 -14.23 -7.86
CA TYR A 252 5.64 -15.58 -7.56
C TYR A 252 7.00 -15.82 -8.20
N ILE A 253 7.99 -16.26 -7.40
CA ILE A 253 9.35 -16.57 -7.87
C ILE A 253 9.42 -17.89 -8.64
N ASN A 254 8.41 -18.77 -8.50
CA ASN A 254 8.31 -20.07 -9.16
C ASN A 254 6.87 -20.38 -9.59
N PRO A 255 6.24 -19.54 -10.44
CA PRO A 255 4.82 -19.65 -10.75
C PRO A 255 4.45 -21.01 -11.39
N SER A 256 5.37 -21.63 -12.14
CA SER A 256 5.16 -22.93 -12.77
C SER A 256 4.88 -24.06 -11.76
N LYS A 257 5.33 -23.95 -10.52
CA LYS A 257 5.04 -24.95 -9.47
C LYS A 257 3.58 -24.93 -9.01
N SER A 258 2.79 -23.94 -9.39
CA SER A 258 1.35 -23.89 -9.14
C SER A 258 0.53 -24.66 -10.17
N VAL A 259 1.14 -24.99 -11.32
CA VAL A 259 0.45 -25.69 -12.41
C VAL A 259 0.05 -27.10 -11.94
N GLY A 260 -1.24 -27.42 -12.08
CA GLY A 260 -1.80 -28.67 -11.56
C GLY A 260 -2.11 -28.67 -10.07
N SER A 261 -1.84 -27.56 -9.37
CA SER A 261 -2.26 -27.40 -7.98
C SER A 261 -3.78 -27.31 -7.91
N LEU A 262 -4.37 -28.12 -7.04
CA LEU A 262 -5.79 -28.04 -6.69
C LEU A 262 -6.05 -26.95 -5.64
N TRP A 263 -5.08 -26.06 -5.42
CA TRP A 263 -5.27 -24.96 -4.50
C TRP A 263 -6.25 -23.95 -5.10
N ASP A 264 -7.48 -24.30 -4.98
CA ASP A 264 -8.53 -23.31 -4.95
C ASP A 264 -8.53 -22.75 -3.53
N PHE A 265 -8.63 -21.42 -3.41
CA PHE A 265 -8.76 -20.79 -2.10
C PHE A 265 -9.71 -21.63 -1.24
N PRO A 266 -9.36 -21.88 0.04
CA PRO A 266 -10.28 -22.59 0.92
C PRO A 266 -11.64 -21.92 0.82
N LYS A 267 -12.73 -22.67 0.95
CA LYS A 267 -14.07 -22.09 0.87
C LYS A 267 -14.15 -20.86 1.76
N LEU A 268 -14.20 -19.70 1.11
CA LEU A 268 -14.22 -18.42 1.81
C LEU A 268 -15.57 -18.25 2.52
N PRO A 269 -15.60 -17.65 3.72
CA PRO A 269 -16.85 -17.18 4.32
C PRO A 269 -17.56 -16.20 3.36
N GLU A 270 -18.90 -16.15 3.41
CA GLU A 270 -19.69 -15.24 2.58
C GLU A 270 -19.25 -13.77 2.68
N LYS A 271 -18.78 -13.38 3.87
CA LYS A 271 -18.28 -12.02 4.14
C LYS A 271 -16.88 -11.75 3.55
N MET A 272 -16.25 -12.72 2.90
CA MET A 272 -14.86 -12.61 2.46
C MET A 272 -14.71 -12.81 0.96
N CYS A 273 -13.85 -12.00 0.34
CA CYS A 273 -13.49 -12.17 -1.06
C CYS A 273 -12.01 -11.82 -1.29
N ILE A 274 -11.47 -12.37 -2.38
CA ILE A 274 -10.07 -12.19 -2.78
C ILE A 274 -10.04 -11.86 -4.27
N LEU A 275 -9.34 -10.78 -4.61
CA LEU A 275 -8.94 -10.45 -5.97
C LEU A 275 -7.43 -10.53 -6.04
N SER A 276 -6.90 -11.52 -6.77
CA SER A 276 -5.46 -11.72 -6.96
C SER A 276 -4.99 -11.21 -8.31
N ALA A 277 -3.75 -10.74 -8.35
CA ALA A 277 -3.12 -10.17 -9.54
C ALA A 277 -2.92 -11.17 -10.68
N SER A 278 -2.87 -12.47 -10.37
CA SER A 278 -2.58 -13.51 -11.36
C SER A 278 -3.24 -14.83 -11.01
N SER A 279 -3.44 -15.66 -12.02
CA SER A 279 -3.91 -17.04 -11.90
C SER A 279 -2.76 -18.01 -11.62
N ASN A 280 -3.10 -19.31 -11.38
CA ASN A 280 -2.10 -20.35 -11.22
C ASN A 280 -1.22 -20.47 -12.47
N GLY A 281 0.09 -20.63 -12.27
CA GLY A 281 1.08 -20.68 -13.34
C GLY A 281 1.58 -19.31 -13.82
N GLU A 282 1.02 -18.25 -13.29
CA GLU A 282 1.36 -16.86 -13.63
C GLU A 282 1.89 -16.10 -12.43
N THR A 283 2.40 -14.90 -12.66
CA THR A 283 2.93 -14.01 -11.62
C THR A 283 2.56 -12.57 -11.93
N SER A 284 2.45 -11.74 -10.89
CA SER A 284 2.34 -10.30 -11.07
C SER A 284 3.61 -9.72 -11.67
N GLN A 285 3.46 -8.81 -12.62
CA GLN A 285 4.54 -8.20 -13.38
C GLN A 285 4.60 -6.69 -13.16
N ILE A 286 5.77 -6.12 -13.46
CA ILE A 286 6.04 -4.70 -13.30
C ILE A 286 5.68 -3.94 -14.57
N TYR A 287 4.96 -2.83 -14.43
CA TYR A 287 4.67 -1.85 -15.47
C TYR A 287 5.67 -0.69 -15.34
N GLY A 288 6.88 -0.89 -15.88
CA GLY A 288 8.00 0.05 -15.70
C GLY A 288 7.68 1.49 -16.10
N GLU A 289 6.95 1.70 -17.22
CA GLU A 289 6.54 3.04 -17.68
C GLU A 289 5.64 3.76 -16.67
N LYS A 290 4.87 3.02 -15.87
CA LYS A 290 3.96 3.55 -14.84
C LYS A 290 4.53 3.45 -13.43
N LYS A 291 5.72 2.88 -13.27
CA LYS A 291 6.41 2.72 -11.97
C LYS A 291 5.52 2.07 -10.90
N HIS A 292 4.73 1.08 -11.31
CA HIS A 292 3.82 0.27 -10.51
C HIS A 292 3.84 -1.17 -11.00
N SER A 293 3.19 -2.08 -10.29
CA SER A 293 2.77 -3.33 -10.93
C SER A 293 1.61 -3.06 -11.90
N PHE A 294 1.41 -3.94 -12.88
CA PHE A 294 0.23 -3.84 -13.75
C PHE A 294 -1.08 -3.92 -12.96
N PHE A 295 -1.13 -4.80 -11.97
CA PHE A 295 -2.31 -4.96 -11.14
C PHE A 295 -2.59 -3.72 -10.30
N THR A 296 -1.60 -3.22 -9.58
CA THR A 296 -1.77 -2.02 -8.74
C THR A 296 -2.12 -0.80 -9.58
N TYR A 297 -1.47 -0.59 -10.72
CA TYR A 297 -1.83 0.50 -11.62
C TYR A 297 -3.31 0.41 -12.07
N ALA A 298 -3.75 -0.77 -12.52
CA ALA A 298 -5.13 -0.98 -12.94
C ALA A 298 -6.11 -0.79 -11.78
N PHE A 299 -5.78 -1.30 -10.58
CA PHE A 299 -6.58 -1.13 -9.37
C PHE A 299 -6.76 0.36 -9.02
N LEU A 300 -5.67 1.11 -8.96
CA LEU A 300 -5.71 2.56 -8.66
C LEU A 300 -6.45 3.33 -9.75
N LYS A 301 -6.24 2.98 -11.02
CA LYS A 301 -6.93 3.60 -12.15
C LYS A 301 -8.44 3.35 -12.11
N GLY A 302 -8.83 2.12 -11.76
CA GLY A 302 -10.22 1.76 -11.53
C GLY A 302 -10.84 2.59 -10.41
N LEU A 303 -10.17 2.68 -9.25
CA LEU A 303 -10.61 3.50 -8.11
C LEU A 303 -10.64 5.01 -8.40
N ALA A 304 -9.83 5.48 -9.35
CA ALA A 304 -9.88 6.87 -9.82
C ALA A 304 -11.08 7.20 -10.72
N GLY A 305 -12.06 6.29 -10.80
CA GLY A 305 -13.27 6.42 -11.60
C GLY A 305 -13.23 5.65 -12.92
N GLY A 306 -12.12 4.95 -13.23
CA GLY A 306 -12.02 4.17 -14.46
C GLY A 306 -12.93 2.93 -14.48
N ALA A 307 -13.33 2.45 -13.32
CA ALA A 307 -14.23 1.29 -13.18
C ALA A 307 -15.71 1.68 -13.01
N ASP A 308 -16.01 2.96 -12.72
CA ASP A 308 -17.37 3.44 -12.48
C ASP A 308 -18.21 3.35 -13.78
N ASP A 309 -19.40 2.78 -13.67
CA ASP A 309 -20.36 2.65 -14.78
C ASP A 309 -21.22 3.92 -14.98
N GLY A 310 -21.01 4.95 -14.17
CA GLY A 310 -21.64 6.27 -14.25
C GLY A 310 -22.57 6.63 -13.09
N ASP A 311 -22.63 5.79 -12.05
CA ASP A 311 -23.44 6.07 -10.85
C ASP A 311 -22.62 6.68 -9.71
N ASN A 312 -21.32 6.85 -9.89
CA ASN A 312 -20.33 7.32 -8.92
C ASN A 312 -20.16 6.39 -7.70
N VAL A 313 -20.46 5.12 -7.85
CA VAL A 313 -20.22 4.08 -6.84
C VAL A 313 -19.50 2.92 -7.49
N ILE A 314 -18.30 2.63 -7.07
CA ILE A 314 -17.54 1.49 -7.56
C ILE A 314 -17.86 0.28 -6.71
N ASP A 315 -18.54 -0.70 -7.29
CA ASP A 315 -18.76 -2.00 -6.66
C ASP A 315 -17.63 -3.00 -6.98
N LEU A 316 -17.64 -4.14 -6.28
CA LEU A 316 -16.62 -5.17 -6.43
C LEU A 316 -16.64 -5.83 -7.84
N GLY A 317 -17.80 -5.88 -8.48
CA GLY A 317 -17.96 -6.39 -9.84
C GLY A 317 -17.28 -5.46 -10.84
N GLU A 318 -17.53 -4.18 -10.75
CA GLU A 318 -16.98 -3.16 -11.63
C GLU A 318 -15.46 -3.11 -11.54
N ILE A 319 -14.89 -3.04 -10.33
CA ILE A 319 -13.43 -3.04 -10.17
C ILE A 319 -12.80 -4.36 -10.65
N THR A 320 -13.48 -5.49 -10.43
CA THR A 320 -13.02 -6.81 -10.91
C THR A 320 -13.04 -6.88 -12.43
N GLU A 321 -14.13 -6.46 -13.08
CA GLU A 321 -14.26 -6.44 -14.54
C GLU A 321 -13.24 -5.51 -15.19
N TYR A 322 -13.07 -4.32 -14.62
CA TYR A 322 -12.06 -3.37 -15.08
C TYR A 322 -10.64 -3.95 -15.03
N ILE A 323 -10.28 -4.59 -13.92
CA ILE A 323 -8.97 -5.23 -13.73
C ILE A 323 -8.80 -6.42 -14.68
N TYR A 324 -9.84 -7.25 -14.87
CA TYR A 324 -9.83 -8.41 -15.79
C TYR A 324 -9.59 -8.01 -17.24
N LYS A 325 -10.09 -6.86 -17.64
CA LYS A 325 -9.88 -6.30 -18.97
C LYS A 325 -8.50 -5.66 -19.09
N THR A 326 -8.19 -4.75 -18.18
CA THR A 326 -7.05 -3.83 -18.28
C THR A 326 -5.71 -4.52 -18.08
N VAL A 327 -5.58 -5.41 -17.08
CA VAL A 327 -4.29 -6.05 -16.76
C VAL A 327 -3.79 -6.93 -17.90
N PRO A 328 -4.57 -7.88 -18.45
CA PRO A 328 -4.09 -8.71 -19.56
C PRO A 328 -3.80 -7.92 -20.84
N GLU A 329 -4.55 -6.84 -21.10
CA GLU A 329 -4.33 -5.97 -22.26
C GLU A 329 -2.99 -5.23 -22.15
N HIS A 330 -2.72 -4.60 -21.00
CA HIS A 330 -1.47 -3.88 -20.78
C HIS A 330 -0.26 -4.81 -20.76
N VAL A 331 -0.34 -5.96 -20.10
CA VAL A 331 0.75 -6.95 -20.09
C VAL A 331 1.08 -7.40 -21.52
N ARG A 332 0.08 -7.70 -22.35
CA ARG A 332 0.31 -8.09 -23.74
C ARG A 332 0.92 -6.95 -24.57
N SER A 333 0.49 -5.71 -24.36
CA SER A 333 0.99 -4.57 -25.13
C SER A 333 2.47 -4.27 -24.84
N VAL A 334 2.94 -4.53 -23.62
CA VAL A 334 4.32 -4.23 -23.21
C VAL A 334 5.23 -5.44 -23.35
N SER A 335 4.77 -6.62 -22.94
CA SER A 335 5.63 -7.82 -22.83
C SER A 335 5.39 -8.86 -23.92
N GLY A 336 4.45 -8.64 -24.84
CA GLY A 336 4.16 -9.50 -26.00
C GLY A 336 3.70 -10.92 -25.67
N SER A 337 4.58 -11.75 -25.14
CA SER A 337 4.32 -13.16 -24.84
C SER A 337 3.95 -13.47 -23.39
N SER A 338 4.18 -12.52 -22.48
CA SER A 338 3.87 -12.71 -21.07
C SER A 338 2.37 -12.70 -20.82
N ARG A 339 1.95 -13.44 -19.79
CA ARG A 339 0.54 -13.52 -19.40
C ARG A 339 0.42 -13.14 -17.92
N GLN A 340 -0.63 -12.41 -17.62
CA GLN A 340 -1.08 -12.13 -16.27
C GLN A 340 -2.60 -11.97 -16.32
N ASN A 341 -3.30 -12.96 -15.77
CA ASN A 341 -4.75 -12.98 -15.72
C ASN A 341 -5.18 -12.92 -14.26
N PRO A 342 -5.73 -11.81 -13.80
CA PRO A 342 -6.25 -11.69 -12.44
C PRO A 342 -7.32 -12.75 -12.16
N LYS A 343 -7.46 -13.14 -10.88
CA LYS A 343 -8.45 -14.12 -10.46
C LYS A 343 -9.24 -13.58 -9.26
N PHE A 344 -10.56 -13.66 -9.36
CA PHE A 344 -11.48 -13.35 -8.28
C PHE A 344 -12.03 -14.62 -7.63
N ASN A 345 -12.16 -14.61 -6.31
CA ASN A 345 -12.85 -15.62 -5.53
C ASN A 345 -13.69 -14.93 -4.45
N GLY A 346 -15.01 -15.15 -4.48
CA GLY A 346 -15.98 -14.53 -3.59
C GLY A 346 -17.38 -14.63 -4.18
N MET A 347 -18.40 -14.20 -3.43
CA MET A 347 -19.80 -14.37 -3.82
C MET A 347 -20.53 -13.07 -4.11
N ASP A 348 -20.13 -11.95 -3.48
CA ASP A 348 -20.90 -10.70 -3.55
C ASP A 348 -20.16 -9.66 -4.41
N LEU A 349 -20.48 -9.63 -5.70
CA LEU A 349 -19.94 -8.67 -6.65
C LEU A 349 -20.62 -7.28 -6.56
N LYS A 350 -21.80 -7.18 -5.97
CA LYS A 350 -22.54 -5.91 -5.82
C LYS A 350 -22.14 -5.13 -4.57
N ARG A 351 -21.15 -5.62 -3.86
CA ARG A 351 -20.59 -4.95 -2.70
C ARG A 351 -19.90 -3.65 -3.08
N THR A 352 -20.32 -2.55 -2.49
CA THR A 352 -19.64 -1.25 -2.66
C THR A 352 -18.20 -1.34 -2.16
N VAL A 353 -17.26 -0.96 -3.02
CA VAL A 353 -15.85 -0.80 -2.68
C VAL A 353 -15.55 0.66 -2.37
N LEU A 354 -16.03 1.58 -3.22
CA LEU A 354 -15.78 3.01 -3.07
C LEU A 354 -17.00 3.83 -3.52
N ASP A 355 -17.40 4.81 -2.71
CA ASP A 355 -18.45 5.79 -3.03
C ASP A 355 -17.78 7.13 -3.37
N LEU A 356 -17.92 7.57 -4.61
CA LEU A 356 -17.34 8.81 -5.15
C LEU A 356 -18.29 10.02 -5.09
N ARG A 357 -19.53 9.84 -4.55
CA ARG A 357 -20.56 10.89 -4.46
C ARG A 357 -20.28 11.92 -3.40
#